data_70174b05c9a85fc027daf137e4e266cf
#
_entry.id   70174b05c9a85fc027daf137e4e266cf
#
_cell.length_a   1.000
_cell.length_b   1.000
_cell.length_c   1.000
_cell.angle_alpha   90.00
_cell.angle_beta   90.00
_cell.angle_gamma   90.00
#
_symmetry.space_group_name_H-M   'P 1'
#
loop_
_entity.id
_entity.type
_entity.pdbx_description
1 polymer ?
#
loop_
_entity_poly.entity_id
_entity_poly.type
_entity_poly.pdbx_seq_one_letter_code
_entity_poly.pdbx_strand_id
1 'polypeptide(L)'
;MKHRRMDCITFVGSAVVVFLCTNAVAQEGHYGLGHDKWHESFYSTLKRNDGGGSCCNLMDCRPTQSRMVGDHYEVKVDGVWTPVPYDKINNAVAPDGGAHVCAPRQVGAHKGVIFCVILPSEG
;
A
#
# COMPACT_ATOMS: atom_id res chain seq x y z
N MET A 1 -11.27 12.96 7.55
CA MET A 1 -11.71 11.55 7.57
C MET A 1 -13.20 11.51 7.31
N LYS A 2 -13.62 10.85 6.24
CA LYS A 2 -15.04 10.76 5.88
C LYS A 2 -15.62 9.51 6.54
N HIS A 3 -16.35 9.70 7.64
CA HIS A 3 -17.10 8.61 8.25
C HIS A 3 -18.22 8.18 7.32
N ARG A 4 -18.15 6.98 6.78
CA ARG A 4 -19.32 6.35 6.16
C ARG A 4 -20.30 6.00 7.27
N ARG A 5 -21.43 6.67 7.28
CA ARG A 5 -22.58 6.25 8.09
C ARG A 5 -23.09 4.96 7.48
N MET A 6 -23.12 3.91 8.28
CA MET A 6 -23.85 2.70 7.95
C MET A 6 -25.30 2.91 8.33
N ASP A 7 -26.17 2.82 7.34
CA ASP A 7 -27.62 2.87 7.55
C ASP A 7 -28.05 1.55 8.17
N CYS A 8 -28.55 1.61 9.40
CA CYS A 8 -29.22 0.49 10.05
C CYS A 8 -30.66 0.43 9.56
N ILE A 9 -31.02 -0.62 8.83
CA ILE A 9 -32.41 -0.86 8.43
C ILE A 9 -33.15 -1.45 9.63
N THR A 10 -34.18 -0.73 10.05
CA THR A 10 -35.05 -1.16 11.17
C THR A 10 -36.23 -1.95 10.60
N PHE A 11 -36.31 -3.24 10.91
CA PHE A 11 -37.51 -4.04 10.68
C PHE A 11 -38.38 -4.04 11.95
N VAL A 12 -39.57 -3.48 11.84
CA VAL A 12 -40.59 -3.53 12.90
C VAL A 12 -41.53 -4.71 12.64
N GLY A 13 -41.32 -5.79 13.30
CA GLY A 13 -42.21 -6.91 13.40
C GLY A 13 -42.08 -7.55 14.76
N SER A 14 -43.23 -7.79 15.45
CA SER A 14 -43.27 -8.31 16.83
C SER A 14 -42.51 -9.61 16.98
N ALA A 15 -41.27 -9.54 17.40
CA ALA A 15 -40.47 -10.51 18.16
C ALA A 15 -38.98 -10.14 18.04
N VAL A 16 -38.35 -9.86 19.17
CA VAL A 16 -36.91 -9.81 19.44
C VAL A 16 -36.04 -9.27 18.28
N VAL A 17 -35.75 -7.97 18.31
CA VAL A 17 -34.79 -7.34 17.42
C VAL A 17 -33.38 -7.68 17.91
N VAL A 18 -32.73 -8.63 17.26
CA VAL A 18 -31.28 -8.87 17.44
C VAL A 18 -30.53 -7.93 16.49
N PHE A 19 -29.97 -6.87 17.02
CA PHE A 19 -29.04 -6.02 16.27
C PHE A 19 -27.69 -6.75 16.10
N LEU A 20 -27.50 -7.37 14.95
CA LEU A 20 -26.18 -7.82 14.53
C LEU A 20 -25.52 -6.66 13.77
N CYS A 21 -24.94 -5.73 14.50
CA CYS A 21 -23.98 -4.79 13.90
C CYS A 21 -22.65 -5.52 13.73
N THR A 22 -22.43 -6.13 12.60
CA THR A 22 -21.11 -6.60 12.21
C THR A 22 -20.29 -5.38 11.81
N ASN A 23 -19.48 -4.89 12.72
CA ASN A 23 -18.41 -3.98 12.38
C ASN A 23 -17.40 -4.76 11.55
N ALA A 24 -17.49 -4.66 10.22
CA ALA A 24 -16.40 -5.05 9.35
C ALA A 24 -15.27 -4.05 9.61
N VAL A 25 -14.39 -4.38 10.55
CA VAL A 25 -13.11 -3.69 10.70
C VAL A 25 -12.31 -4.10 9.48
N ALA A 26 -12.13 -3.19 8.53
CA ALA A 26 -11.13 -3.37 7.51
C ALA A 26 -9.79 -3.52 8.23
N GLN A 27 -9.19 -4.70 8.15
CA GLN A 27 -7.90 -4.98 8.76
C GLN A 27 -6.87 -4.23 7.92
N GLU A 28 -6.58 -3.02 8.33
CA GLU A 28 -5.50 -2.23 7.77
C GLU A 28 -4.18 -2.78 8.30
N GLY A 29 -3.16 -2.84 7.46
CA GLY A 29 -1.82 -3.27 7.85
C GLY A 29 -1.23 -2.43 8.97
N HIS A 30 -0.04 -2.79 9.44
CA HIS A 30 0.65 -2.15 10.57
C HIS A 30 0.68 -0.61 10.50
N TYR A 31 0.65 -0.05 9.29
CA TYR A 31 0.58 1.39 9.03
C TYR A 31 -0.74 1.85 8.43
N GLY A 32 -1.77 1.00 8.37
CA GLY A 32 -3.04 1.34 7.74
C GLY A 32 -2.95 1.56 6.22
N LEU A 33 -1.98 0.97 5.54
CA LEU A 33 -1.60 1.28 4.17
C LEU A 33 -1.81 0.11 3.19
N GLY A 34 -2.45 -0.97 3.63
CA GLY A 34 -2.76 -2.12 2.76
C GLY A 34 -1.62 -3.13 2.61
N HIS A 35 -0.57 -3.06 3.42
CA HIS A 35 0.56 -3.98 3.39
C HIS A 35 0.15 -5.45 3.56
N ASP A 36 -0.69 -5.76 4.53
CA ASP A 36 -1.02 -7.14 4.93
C ASP A 36 -1.63 -7.94 3.79
N LYS A 37 -2.43 -7.30 2.95
CA LYS A 37 -3.07 -7.96 1.81
C LYS A 37 -2.09 -8.62 0.86
N TRP A 38 -0.91 -8.03 0.69
CA TRP A 38 0.08 -8.43 -0.32
C TRP A 38 1.37 -8.99 0.27
N HIS A 39 1.52 -8.99 1.60
CA HIS A 39 2.78 -9.34 2.24
C HIS A 39 3.29 -10.72 1.83
N GLU A 40 2.54 -11.78 2.09
CA GLU A 40 3.00 -13.14 1.86
C GLU A 40 3.05 -13.51 0.37
N SER A 41 2.06 -13.09 -0.41
CA SER A 41 1.93 -13.49 -1.80
C SER A 41 2.81 -12.68 -2.76
N PHE A 42 3.23 -11.49 -2.37
CA PHE A 42 3.95 -10.59 -3.27
C PHE A 42 5.17 -9.94 -2.63
N TYR A 43 5.00 -9.10 -1.61
CA TYR A 43 6.11 -8.30 -1.09
C TYR A 43 7.28 -9.13 -0.55
N SER A 44 7.01 -10.26 0.09
CA SER A 44 8.05 -11.16 0.62
C SER A 44 8.93 -11.78 -0.47
N THR A 45 8.45 -11.83 -1.70
CA THR A 45 9.19 -12.40 -2.85
C THR A 45 10.10 -11.39 -3.53
N LEU A 46 9.92 -10.10 -3.30
CA LEU A 46 10.62 -9.03 -4.00
C LEU A 46 12.06 -8.90 -3.51
N LYS A 47 12.98 -8.79 -4.47
CA LYS A 47 14.40 -8.54 -4.22
C LYS A 47 14.82 -7.20 -4.78
N ARG A 48 15.69 -6.52 -4.06
CA ARG A 48 16.26 -5.23 -4.47
C ARG A 48 17.24 -5.42 -5.63
N ASN A 49 17.15 -4.55 -6.62
CA ASN A 49 18.08 -4.57 -7.76
C ASN A 49 19.47 -4.06 -7.40
N ASP A 50 19.61 -3.33 -6.31
CA ASP A 50 20.87 -2.80 -5.82
C ASP A 50 21.72 -3.80 -5.00
N GLY A 51 21.26 -5.08 -4.92
CA GLY A 51 21.93 -6.11 -4.13
C GLY A 51 21.68 -6.03 -2.62
N GLY A 52 20.82 -5.14 -2.17
CA GLY A 52 20.53 -4.91 -0.75
C GLY A 52 19.60 -5.94 -0.10
N GLY A 53 19.30 -7.05 -0.77
CA GLY A 53 18.47 -8.12 -0.22
C GLY A 53 16.98 -7.94 -0.54
N SER A 54 16.11 -8.15 0.43
CA SER A 54 14.65 -8.04 0.25
C SER A 54 14.22 -6.59 0.06
N CYS A 55 13.23 -6.36 -0.81
CA CYS A 55 12.53 -5.07 -0.92
C CYS A 55 11.75 -4.75 0.34
N CYS A 56 11.05 -5.76 0.88
CA CYS A 56 10.27 -5.62 2.09
C CYS A 56 11.14 -5.91 3.31
N ASN A 57 11.38 -4.87 4.11
CA ASN A 57 12.02 -4.98 5.40
C ASN A 57 10.95 -4.71 6.46
N LEU A 58 10.44 -5.78 7.08
CA LEU A 58 9.29 -5.74 7.97
C LEU A 58 8.01 -5.35 7.21
N MET A 59 7.40 -4.23 7.41
CA MET A 59 6.13 -3.83 6.82
C MET A 59 6.22 -2.58 5.93
N ASP A 60 7.32 -2.46 5.22
CA ASP A 60 7.67 -1.23 4.48
C ASP A 60 7.02 -1.11 3.10
N CYS A 61 6.44 -2.21 2.56
CA CYS A 61 5.81 -2.21 1.24
C CYS A 61 4.32 -1.89 1.32
N ARG A 62 3.82 -1.12 0.34
CA ARG A 62 2.42 -0.71 0.29
C ARG A 62 2.02 -0.25 -1.12
N PRO A 63 0.72 -0.31 -1.48
CA PRO A 63 0.21 0.32 -2.68
C PRO A 63 0.48 1.84 -2.68
N THR A 64 0.72 2.39 -3.85
CA THR A 64 0.96 3.82 -4.00
C THR A 64 0.48 4.32 -5.36
N GLN A 65 0.67 5.61 -5.61
CA GLN A 65 0.48 6.24 -6.91
C GLN A 65 1.84 6.51 -7.53
N SER A 66 1.92 6.39 -8.86
CA SER A 66 3.11 6.75 -9.63
C SER A 66 2.76 7.74 -10.72
N ARG A 67 3.75 8.49 -11.16
CA ARG A 67 3.67 9.37 -12.31
C ARG A 67 5.02 9.49 -13.01
N MET A 68 4.99 9.83 -14.30
CA MET A 68 6.17 10.22 -15.04
C MET A 68 6.33 11.74 -14.95
N VAL A 69 7.55 12.20 -14.65
CA VAL A 69 7.91 13.61 -14.64
C VAL A 69 9.18 13.77 -15.47
N GLY A 70 9.04 14.33 -16.68
CA GLY A 70 10.16 14.39 -17.61
C GLY A 70 10.68 13.00 -17.97
N ASP A 71 11.88 12.70 -17.55
CA ASP A 71 12.60 11.45 -17.82
C ASP A 71 12.67 10.47 -16.65
N HIS A 72 11.99 10.77 -15.53
CA HIS A 72 12.01 9.93 -14.34
C HIS A 72 10.61 9.66 -13.79
N TYR A 73 10.51 8.62 -12.98
CA TYR A 73 9.30 8.31 -12.21
C TYR A 73 9.32 8.99 -10.86
N GLU A 74 8.15 9.37 -10.41
CA GLU A 74 7.88 9.71 -9.02
C GLU A 74 6.80 8.80 -8.46
N VAL A 75 6.91 8.46 -7.18
CA VAL A 75 5.89 7.76 -6.42
C VAL A 75 5.49 8.55 -5.19
N LYS A 76 4.28 8.35 -4.74
CA LYS A 76 3.76 9.04 -3.57
C LYS A 76 4.11 8.26 -2.30
N VAL A 77 5.08 8.73 -1.55
CA VAL A 77 5.52 8.10 -0.29
C VAL A 77 5.03 8.95 0.88
N ASP A 78 4.18 8.36 1.71
CA ASP A 78 3.54 9.05 2.85
C ASP A 78 2.93 10.42 2.47
N GLY A 79 2.27 10.47 1.32
CA GLY A 79 1.60 11.66 0.80
C GLY A 79 2.49 12.63 0.03
N VAL A 80 3.78 12.38 -0.10
CA VAL A 80 4.76 13.25 -0.79
C VAL A 80 5.25 12.59 -2.07
N TRP A 81 5.17 13.32 -3.19
CA TRP A 81 5.78 12.89 -4.44
C TRP A 81 7.30 12.85 -4.30
N THR A 82 7.86 11.67 -4.52
CA THR A 82 9.28 11.37 -4.28
C THR A 82 9.89 10.81 -5.56
N PRO A 83 10.98 11.39 -6.08
CA PRO A 83 11.69 10.86 -7.23
C PRO A 83 12.20 9.45 -6.97
N VAL A 84 12.08 8.58 -7.96
CA VAL A 84 12.50 7.19 -7.90
C VAL A 84 13.85 7.04 -8.58
N PRO A 85 14.92 6.67 -7.85
CA PRO A 85 16.17 6.27 -8.48
C PRO A 85 15.95 5.06 -9.41
N TYR A 86 16.58 5.06 -10.56
CA TYR A 86 16.37 4.02 -11.56
C TYR A 86 16.67 2.60 -11.05
N ASP A 87 17.71 2.47 -10.24
CA ASP A 87 18.12 1.20 -9.61
C ASP A 87 17.15 0.68 -8.54
N LYS A 88 16.14 1.47 -8.18
CA LYS A 88 15.08 1.08 -7.24
C LYS A 88 13.83 0.55 -7.95
N ILE A 89 13.75 0.67 -9.27
CA ILE A 89 12.62 0.13 -10.04
C ILE A 89 12.78 -1.38 -10.15
N ASN A 90 11.80 -2.10 -9.65
CA ASN A 90 11.72 -3.56 -9.74
C ASN A 90 10.82 -3.96 -10.91
N ASN A 91 11.24 -4.97 -11.68
CA ASN A 91 10.51 -5.43 -12.86
C ASN A 91 9.33 -6.38 -12.55
N ALA A 92 9.05 -6.64 -11.29
CA ALA A 92 7.90 -7.44 -10.91
C ALA A 92 6.60 -6.73 -11.29
N VAL A 93 5.57 -7.52 -11.56
CA VAL A 93 4.21 -7.03 -11.80
C VAL A 93 3.37 -7.31 -10.57
N ALA A 94 2.76 -6.28 -10.03
CA ALA A 94 1.89 -6.44 -8.86
C ALA A 94 0.60 -7.18 -9.23
N PRO A 95 0.04 -8.01 -8.32
CA PRO A 95 -1.17 -8.78 -8.59
C PRO A 95 -2.41 -7.93 -8.91
N ASP A 96 -2.45 -6.69 -8.42
CA ASP A 96 -3.52 -5.72 -8.70
C ASP A 96 -3.22 -4.83 -9.92
N GLY A 97 -2.07 -5.02 -10.57
CA GLY A 97 -1.62 -4.19 -11.69
C GLY A 97 -1.25 -2.75 -11.33
N GLY A 98 -1.31 -2.38 -10.06
CA GLY A 98 -1.03 -1.03 -9.58
C GLY A 98 0.44 -0.78 -9.24
N ALA A 99 0.76 0.48 -8.93
CA ALA A 99 2.06 0.84 -8.40
C ALA A 99 2.18 0.49 -6.91
N HIS A 100 3.38 0.05 -6.51
CA HIS A 100 3.71 -0.24 -5.11
C HIS A 100 5.08 0.34 -4.77
N VAL A 101 5.26 0.70 -3.52
CA VAL A 101 6.55 1.19 -3.00
C VAL A 101 6.93 0.44 -1.74
N CYS A 102 8.20 0.11 -1.64
CA CYS A 102 8.82 -0.39 -0.42
C CYS A 102 9.77 0.68 0.10
N ALA A 103 9.41 1.33 1.17
CA ALA A 103 10.16 2.43 1.76
C ALA A 103 9.89 2.51 3.26
N PRO A 104 10.89 2.89 4.06
CA PRO A 104 10.68 3.12 5.49
C PRO A 104 9.78 4.35 5.69
N ARG A 105 9.32 4.56 6.91
CA ARG A 105 8.65 5.80 7.27
C ARG A 105 9.55 7.00 6.95
N GLN A 106 8.99 7.99 6.29
CA GLN A 106 9.71 9.17 5.82
C GLN A 106 9.94 10.19 6.95
N VAL A 107 10.68 9.76 7.98
CA VAL A 107 11.01 10.59 9.14
C VAL A 107 12.52 10.63 9.37
N GLY A 108 13.03 11.77 9.79
CA GLY A 108 14.45 11.95 10.09
C GLY A 108 15.36 11.56 8.91
N ALA A 109 16.34 10.71 9.16
CA ALA A 109 17.29 10.22 8.16
C ALA A 109 16.67 9.34 7.06
N HIS A 110 15.44 8.90 7.23
CA HIS A 110 14.74 8.05 6.24
C HIS A 110 13.97 8.85 5.17
N LYS A 111 13.98 10.17 5.24
CA LYS A 111 13.36 11.00 4.21
C LYS A 111 14.00 10.76 2.85
N GLY A 112 13.17 10.47 1.85
CA GLY A 112 13.62 10.18 0.48
C GLY A 112 14.20 8.78 0.28
N VAL A 113 14.29 7.95 1.32
CA VAL A 113 14.78 6.58 1.18
C VAL A 113 13.70 5.70 0.56
N ILE A 114 14.06 5.01 -0.51
CA ILE A 114 13.23 4.02 -1.21
C ILE A 114 14.07 2.75 -1.36
N PHE A 115 13.47 1.60 -1.06
CA PHE A 115 14.11 0.29 -1.28
C PHE A 115 13.76 -0.27 -2.66
N CYS A 116 12.49 -0.28 -3.01
CA CYS A 116 11.99 -0.74 -4.30
C CYS A 116 10.73 0.01 -4.70
N VAL A 117 10.54 0.13 -6.00
CA VAL A 117 9.29 0.58 -6.62
C VAL A 117 8.85 -0.43 -7.65
N ILE A 118 7.59 -0.83 -7.61
CA ILE A 118 6.93 -1.60 -8.65
C ILE A 118 6.03 -0.61 -9.40
N LEU A 119 6.28 -0.48 -10.70
CA LEU A 119 5.46 0.37 -11.55
C LEU A 119 4.15 -0.32 -11.93
N PRO A 120 3.09 0.43 -12.26
CA PRO A 120 1.87 -0.18 -12.74
C PRO A 120 2.12 -0.92 -14.05
N SER A 121 1.41 -2.03 -14.24
CA SER A 121 1.39 -2.69 -15.53
C SER A 121 0.76 -1.75 -16.56
N GLU A 122 1.46 -1.50 -17.63
CA GLU A 122 0.90 -0.77 -18.75
C GLU A 122 -0.24 -1.60 -19.35
N GLY A 123 -1.43 -1.06 -19.17
CA GLY A 123 -2.64 -1.66 -19.73
C GLY A 123 -2.91 -1.18 -21.13
#